data_dcf20f22a28190ca4542b991187299d2
#
_entry.id   dcf20f22a28190ca4542b991187299d2
#
_cell.length_a   1.000
_cell.length_b   1.000
_cell.length_c   1.000
_cell.angle_alpha   90.00
_cell.angle_beta   90.00
_cell.angle_gamma   90.00
#
_symmetry.space_group_name_H-M   'P 1'
#
loop_
_entity.id
_entity.type
_entity.pdbx_description
1 polymer ?
#
loop_
_entity_poly.entity_id
_entity_poly.type
_entity_poly.pdbx_seq_one_letter_code
_entity_poly.pdbx_strand_id
1 'polypeptide(L)'
;MTTRKKDHLDRLIEEFVGGDPKRRAMLDEETVNCESAQLVYQLRTKAGLTQRQLARKVGTTASVICRMEQADYDGSLAMLRRITGALNQRLELRAVPIRKASYGVAPVGRKKLARV
;
A
#
# COMPACT_ATOMS: atom_id res chain seq x y z
N MET A 1 3.85 -4.44 20.75
CA MET A 1 4.09 -3.52 19.76
C MET A 1 4.02 -2.09 20.20
N THR A 2 4.87 -1.35 19.72
CA THR A 2 4.97 0.01 20.10
C THR A 2 3.94 0.88 19.51
N THR A 3 3.42 1.75 20.30
CA THR A 3 2.48 2.69 19.82
C THR A 3 3.23 3.84 19.22
N ARG A 4 2.99 4.11 17.99
CA ARG A 4 3.66 5.21 17.36
C ARG A 4 3.10 6.53 17.85
N LYS A 5 3.95 7.44 18.19
CA LYS A 5 3.51 8.73 18.61
C LYS A 5 3.02 9.49 17.40
N LYS A 6 2.08 10.37 17.65
CA LYS A 6 1.57 11.21 16.61
C LYS A 6 2.67 12.18 16.22
N ASP A 7 3.21 12.04 15.07
CA ASP A 7 4.29 12.90 14.63
C ASP A 7 3.80 14.00 13.72
N HIS A 8 4.73 14.72 13.13
CA HIS A 8 4.43 15.84 12.29
C HIS A 8 3.58 15.43 11.07
N LEU A 9 3.89 14.30 10.51
CA LEU A 9 3.15 13.81 9.36
C LEU A 9 1.70 13.51 9.72
N ASP A 10 1.48 12.88 10.87
CA ASP A 10 0.12 12.58 11.30
C ASP A 10 -0.70 13.85 11.45
N ARG A 11 -0.08 14.90 11.96
CA ARG A 11 -0.79 16.16 12.12
C ARG A 11 -1.13 16.77 10.79
N LEU A 12 -0.21 16.72 9.84
CA LEU A 12 -0.46 17.25 8.53
C LEU A 12 -1.61 16.51 7.85
N ILE A 13 -1.63 15.20 8.04
CA ILE A 13 -2.70 14.40 7.47
C ILE A 13 -4.04 14.80 8.07
N GLU A 14 -4.08 14.96 9.37
CA GLU A 14 -5.31 15.36 10.03
C GLU A 14 -5.79 16.72 9.56
N GLU A 15 -4.86 17.63 9.37
CA GLU A 15 -5.19 18.94 8.88
C GLU A 15 -5.75 18.88 7.47
N PHE A 16 -5.12 18.09 6.63
CA PHE A 16 -5.55 17.96 5.26
C PHE A 16 -6.95 17.35 5.16
N VAL A 17 -7.19 16.29 5.90
CA VAL A 17 -8.48 15.62 5.88
C VAL A 17 -9.58 16.50 6.45
N GLY A 18 -9.32 17.06 7.62
CA GLY A 18 -10.27 17.96 8.22
C GLY A 18 -11.70 17.47 8.27
N GLY A 19 -11.88 16.18 8.29
CA GLY A 19 -13.23 15.63 8.34
C GLY A 19 -13.90 15.48 6.98
N ASP A 20 -13.21 15.81 5.91
CA ASP A 20 -13.76 15.71 4.56
C ASP A 20 -13.62 14.29 4.04
N PRO A 21 -14.73 13.59 3.79
CA PRO A 21 -14.65 12.21 3.33
C PRO A 21 -13.91 12.03 2.01
N LYS A 22 -13.98 13.00 1.15
CA LYS A 22 -13.30 12.90 -0.13
C LYS A 22 -11.79 12.95 0.05
N ARG A 23 -11.33 13.85 0.89
CA ARG A 23 -9.93 13.97 1.15
C ARG A 23 -9.40 12.74 1.85
N ARG A 24 -10.23 12.17 2.73
CA ARG A 24 -9.87 10.98 3.43
C ARG A 24 -9.70 9.84 2.45
N ALA A 25 -10.63 9.70 1.52
CA ALA A 25 -10.57 8.65 0.54
C ALA A 25 -9.34 8.78 -0.34
N MET A 26 -8.97 9.99 -0.69
CA MET A 26 -7.78 10.22 -1.48
C MET A 26 -6.53 9.80 -0.74
N LEU A 27 -6.46 10.12 0.54
CA LEU A 27 -5.33 9.73 1.35
C LEU A 27 -5.23 8.24 1.53
N ASP A 28 -6.36 7.58 1.72
CA ASP A 28 -6.38 6.14 1.90
C ASP A 28 -5.86 5.45 0.65
N GLU A 29 -6.27 5.94 -0.50
CA GLU A 29 -5.83 5.40 -1.76
C GLU A 29 -4.33 5.57 -1.94
N GLU A 30 -3.84 6.76 -1.64
CA GLU A 30 -2.42 7.04 -1.75
C GLU A 30 -1.60 6.19 -0.79
N THR A 31 -2.13 5.97 0.39
CA THR A 31 -1.43 5.18 1.38
C THR A 31 -1.25 3.74 0.87
N VAL A 32 -2.28 3.17 0.29
CA VAL A 32 -2.20 1.82 -0.25
C VAL A 32 -1.20 1.76 -1.39
N ASN A 33 -1.22 2.77 -2.26
CA ASN A 33 -0.28 2.80 -3.37
C ASN A 33 1.16 2.90 -2.89
N CYS A 34 1.38 3.70 -1.85
CA CYS A 34 2.72 3.84 -1.31
C CYS A 34 3.20 2.55 -0.65
N GLU A 35 2.30 1.86 0.04
CA GLU A 35 2.66 0.62 0.68
C GLU A 35 3.00 -0.44 -0.35
N SER A 36 2.25 -0.49 -1.44
CA SER A 36 2.53 -1.41 -2.52
C SER A 36 3.88 -1.11 -3.16
N ALA A 37 4.15 0.18 -3.36
CA ALA A 37 5.41 0.59 -3.96
C ALA A 37 6.59 0.16 -3.10
N GLN A 38 6.48 0.37 -1.81
CA GLN A 38 7.53 0.00 -0.89
C GLN A 38 7.73 -1.50 -0.88
N LEU A 39 6.65 -2.24 -0.90
CA LEU A 39 6.73 -3.68 -0.88
C LEU A 39 7.48 -4.20 -2.09
N VAL A 40 7.14 -3.71 -3.27
CA VAL A 40 7.81 -4.14 -4.49
C VAL A 40 9.30 -3.79 -4.45
N TYR A 41 9.59 -2.60 -4.02
CA TYR A 41 10.98 -2.14 -3.94
C TYR A 41 11.77 -3.00 -2.96
N GLN A 42 11.22 -3.26 -1.80
CA GLN A 42 11.91 -4.05 -0.78
C GLN A 42 12.12 -5.47 -1.23
N LEU A 43 11.13 -6.07 -1.84
CA LEU A 43 11.27 -7.44 -2.31
C LEU A 43 12.31 -7.54 -3.39
N ARG A 44 12.30 -6.57 -4.30
CA ARG A 44 13.24 -6.58 -5.39
C ARG A 44 14.68 -6.40 -4.91
N THR A 45 14.89 -5.40 -4.08
CA THR A 45 16.26 -5.11 -3.63
C THR A 45 16.78 -6.19 -2.71
N LYS A 46 15.91 -6.77 -1.91
CA LYS A 46 16.30 -7.84 -1.04
C LYS A 46 16.75 -9.07 -1.85
N ALA A 47 16.12 -9.28 -2.98
CA ALA A 47 16.48 -10.37 -3.87
C ALA A 47 17.68 -10.05 -4.76
N GLY A 48 18.16 -8.81 -4.69
CA GLY A 48 19.31 -8.42 -5.48
C GLY A 48 19.03 -8.24 -6.96
N LEU A 49 17.80 -7.93 -7.30
CA LEU A 49 17.41 -7.82 -8.70
C LEU A 49 17.27 -6.38 -9.14
N THR A 50 17.54 -6.13 -10.40
CA THR A 50 17.26 -4.83 -11.00
C THR A 50 15.79 -4.83 -11.39
N GLN A 51 15.26 -3.65 -11.71
CA GLN A 51 13.88 -3.56 -12.16
C GLN A 51 13.67 -4.40 -13.42
N ARG A 52 14.65 -4.40 -14.30
CA ARG A 52 14.53 -5.15 -15.51
C ARG A 52 14.55 -6.65 -15.25
N GLN A 53 15.38 -7.08 -14.32
CA GLN A 53 15.46 -8.50 -13.98
C GLN A 53 14.16 -8.97 -13.35
N LEU A 54 13.61 -8.16 -12.45
CA LEU A 54 12.34 -8.53 -11.84
C LEU A 54 11.25 -8.58 -12.88
N ALA A 55 11.21 -7.59 -13.78
CA ALA A 55 10.19 -7.56 -14.81
C ALA A 55 10.23 -8.82 -15.66
N ARG A 56 11.42 -9.25 -16.01
CA ARG A 56 11.57 -10.44 -16.81
C ARG A 56 11.09 -11.66 -16.05
N LYS A 57 11.40 -11.73 -14.78
CA LYS A 57 11.01 -12.85 -13.95
C LYS A 57 9.50 -12.95 -13.79
N VAL A 58 8.84 -11.82 -13.75
CA VAL A 58 7.41 -11.76 -13.54
C VAL A 58 6.62 -11.82 -14.85
N GLY A 59 7.26 -11.49 -15.95
CA GLY A 59 6.59 -11.48 -17.24
C GLY A 59 5.96 -10.14 -17.55
N THR A 60 6.60 -9.06 -17.14
CA THR A 60 6.11 -7.73 -17.44
C THR A 60 7.28 -6.88 -17.92
N THR A 61 7.16 -5.58 -17.94
CA THR A 61 8.20 -4.69 -18.41
C THR A 61 8.81 -3.91 -17.26
N ALA A 62 10.05 -3.48 -17.48
CA ALA A 62 10.73 -2.69 -16.46
C ALA A 62 9.99 -1.38 -16.20
N SER A 63 9.32 -0.88 -17.22
CA SER A 63 8.56 0.34 -17.09
C SER A 63 7.42 0.18 -16.07
N VAL A 64 6.76 -0.96 -16.11
CA VAL A 64 5.69 -1.24 -15.17
C VAL A 64 6.25 -1.35 -13.75
N ILE A 65 7.36 -2.06 -13.58
CA ILE A 65 7.97 -2.20 -12.27
C ILE A 65 8.37 -0.83 -11.73
N CYS A 66 8.98 -0.02 -12.60
CA CYS A 66 9.40 1.31 -12.20
C CYS A 66 8.23 2.16 -11.70
N ARG A 67 7.14 2.13 -12.44
CA ARG A 67 5.96 2.90 -12.07
C ARG A 67 5.34 2.40 -10.77
N MET A 68 5.36 1.10 -10.57
CA MET A 68 4.85 0.54 -9.33
C MET A 68 5.67 1.01 -8.14
N GLU A 69 6.98 1.07 -8.30
CA GLU A 69 7.87 1.49 -7.23
C GLU A 69 7.78 2.98 -6.96
N GLN A 70 7.24 3.73 -7.89
CA GLN A 70 7.05 5.16 -7.71
C GLN A 70 5.64 5.50 -7.23
N ALA A 71 4.87 4.47 -6.92
CA ALA A 71 3.48 4.63 -6.50
C ALA A 71 2.65 5.34 -7.57
N ASP A 72 3.08 5.22 -8.82
CA ASP A 72 2.41 5.86 -9.94
C ASP A 72 1.69 4.84 -10.78
N TYR A 73 1.39 3.70 -10.23
CA TYR A 73 0.74 2.64 -10.95
C TYR A 73 -0.27 1.98 -10.03
N ASP A 74 -1.50 1.98 -10.47
CA ASP A 74 -2.56 1.38 -9.70
C ASP A 74 -2.56 -0.12 -10.00
N GLY A 75 -1.55 -0.80 -9.54
CA GLY A 75 -1.37 -2.20 -9.82
C GLY A 75 -2.42 -3.08 -9.19
N SER A 76 -2.77 -4.13 -9.87
CA SER A 76 -3.76 -5.05 -9.36
C SER A 76 -3.14 -6.00 -8.34
N LEU A 77 -4.00 -6.62 -7.55
CA LEU A 77 -3.55 -7.63 -6.62
C LEU A 77 -2.94 -8.81 -7.37
N ALA A 78 -3.46 -9.06 -8.56
CA ALA A 78 -2.91 -10.14 -9.37
C ALA A 78 -1.44 -9.90 -9.71
N MET A 79 -1.10 -8.66 -10.02
CA MET A 79 0.28 -8.33 -10.33
C MET A 79 1.16 -8.47 -9.08
N LEU A 80 0.66 -8.03 -7.93
CA LEU A 80 1.41 -8.16 -6.70
C LEU A 80 1.63 -9.63 -6.36
N ARG A 81 0.64 -10.45 -6.59
CA ARG A 81 0.77 -11.87 -6.35
C ARG A 81 1.81 -12.49 -7.26
N ARG A 82 1.86 -12.04 -8.50
CA ARG A 82 2.85 -12.55 -9.44
C ARG A 82 4.25 -12.19 -9.01
N ILE A 83 4.43 -10.95 -8.55
CA ILE A 83 5.72 -10.50 -8.09
C ILE A 83 6.17 -11.28 -6.87
N THR A 84 5.30 -11.41 -5.88
CA THR A 84 5.67 -12.12 -4.67
C THR A 84 5.93 -13.59 -4.98
N GLY A 85 5.10 -14.18 -5.82
CA GLY A 85 5.30 -15.58 -6.19
C GLY A 85 6.61 -15.83 -6.90
N ALA A 86 7.00 -14.90 -7.77
CA ALA A 86 8.25 -15.01 -8.50
C ALA A 86 9.45 -14.96 -7.55
N LEU A 87 9.26 -14.41 -6.37
CA LEU A 87 10.32 -14.27 -5.39
C LEU A 87 10.15 -15.22 -4.22
N ASN A 88 9.36 -16.27 -4.42
CA ASN A 88 9.12 -17.28 -3.41
C ASN A 88 8.48 -16.73 -2.14
N GLN A 89 7.62 -15.74 -2.31
CA GLN A 89 6.90 -15.15 -1.21
C GLN A 89 5.41 -15.34 -1.45
N ARG A 90 4.65 -15.26 -0.41
CA ARG A 90 3.21 -15.32 -0.53
C ARG A 90 2.62 -14.00 -0.08
N LEU A 91 1.76 -13.44 -0.89
CA LEU A 91 1.13 -12.19 -0.55
C LEU A 91 0.01 -12.44 0.45
N GLU A 92 0.03 -11.74 1.54
CA GLU A 92 -1.00 -11.82 2.56
C GLU A 92 -1.75 -10.52 2.63
N LEU A 93 -3.05 -10.60 2.72
CA LEU A 93 -3.87 -9.41 2.89
C LEU A 93 -4.51 -9.48 4.26
N ARG A 94 -4.39 -8.41 4.98
CA ARG A 94 -4.98 -8.35 6.30
C ARG A 94 -5.68 -7.03 6.50
N ALA A 95 -6.84 -7.10 7.11
CA ALA A 95 -7.56 -5.91 7.47
C ALA A 95 -7.25 -5.65 8.93
N VAL A 96 -6.83 -4.45 9.24
CA VAL A 96 -6.52 -4.09 10.61
C VAL A 96 -7.45 -2.99 11.06
N PRO A 97 -7.74 -2.91 12.35
CA PRO A 97 -8.64 -1.87 12.85
C PRO A 97 -8.02 -0.49 12.65
N ILE A 98 -8.85 0.46 12.36
CA ILE A 98 -8.40 1.83 12.25
C ILE A 98 -8.34 2.42 13.63
N ARG A 99 -7.25 3.12 13.92
CA ARG A 99 -7.13 3.77 15.19
C ARG A 99 -7.97 5.00 15.14
N LYS A 100 -8.96 5.04 16.01
CA LYS A 100 -9.84 6.15 16.10
C LYS A 100 -9.13 7.45 16.17
N ALA A 101 -8.11 7.50 16.94
CA ALA A 101 -7.45 8.75 17.17
C ALA A 101 -6.77 9.31 15.95
N SER A 102 -6.42 8.48 15.03
CA SER A 102 -5.68 8.95 13.86
C SER A 102 -6.47 9.83 12.95
N TYR A 103 -7.64 9.44 12.62
CA TYR A 103 -8.41 10.22 11.66
C TYR A 103 -9.78 10.62 12.12
N GLY A 104 -10.24 10.06 13.18
CA GLY A 104 -11.53 10.43 13.71
C GLY A 104 -12.71 10.06 12.85
N VAL A 105 -12.53 9.14 11.96
CA VAL A 105 -13.61 8.74 11.09
C VAL A 105 -13.88 7.27 11.15
N ALA A 106 -15.10 6.92 11.35
CA ALA A 106 -15.48 5.53 11.38
C ALA A 106 -15.88 5.11 9.99
N PRO A 107 -15.28 4.08 9.50
CA PRO A 107 -15.58 3.58 8.17
C PRO A 107 -16.85 2.80 8.20
N VAL A 108 -17.89 3.44 7.89
CA VAL A 108 -19.18 2.84 7.89
C VAL A 108 -19.37 1.56 7.13
N GLY A 109 -18.92 1.50 5.96
CA GLY A 109 -19.11 0.32 5.15
C GLY A 109 -18.37 -0.91 5.60
N ARG A 110 -17.42 -0.76 6.46
CA ARG A 110 -16.61 -1.82 6.86
C ARG A 110 -17.28 -2.90 7.60
N LYS A 111 -18.23 -2.58 8.36
CA LYS A 111 -18.93 -3.54 9.10
C LYS A 111 -19.47 -4.63 8.26
N LYS A 112 -20.04 -4.32 7.16
CA LYS A 112 -20.61 -5.30 6.31
C LYS A 112 -19.57 -6.20 5.74
N LEU A 113 -18.46 -5.65 5.37
CA LEU A 113 -17.39 -6.44 4.81
C LEU A 113 -16.83 -7.39 5.83
N ALA A 114 -16.74 -6.95 7.02
CA ALA A 114 -16.17 -7.77 8.06
C ALA A 114 -16.98 -9.00 8.37
N ARG A 115 -18.22 -8.97 8.02
CA ARG A 115 -19.06 -10.09 8.31
C ARG A 115 -19.03 -11.17 7.26
N VAL A 116 -18.48 -10.91 6.17
CA VAL A 116 -18.43 -11.88 5.11
C VAL A 116 -17.39 -13.01 5.31
#